data_c8c94f5e07b37e24bb82d63c9c90722f
#
_entry.id   c8c94f5e07b37e24bb82d63c9c90722f
#
_cell.length_a   1.000
_cell.length_b   1.000
_cell.length_c   1.000
_cell.angle_alpha   90.00
_cell.angle_beta   90.00
_cell.angle_gamma   90.00
#
_symmetry.space_group_name_H-M   'P 1'
#
loop_
_entity.id
_entity.type
_entity.pdbx_description
1 polymer ?
#
loop_
_entity_poly.entity_id
_entity_poly.type
_entity_poly.pdbx_seq_one_letter_code
_entity_poly.pdbx_strand_id
1 'polypeptide(L)'
;MKHIKLYEEFVNENANHIVAYHTSGTKISSFKPAPIWVTTNLEFAKAYQDNTIDEGRDGYTYEVRVSGNILTQDKASELAETLGIDFEDLVAELTGNPDVKERTKLVKPFIGKCDGFFHWDYDPRDWGDGESLLLFNPAKNANIIKQIY
;
A
#
# COMPACT_ATOMS: atom_id res chain seq x y z
N MET A 1 -12.91 -5.99 -31.14
CA MET A 1 -12.69 -4.71 -31.80
C MET A 1 -11.32 -4.15 -31.45
N LYS A 2 -10.58 -3.83 -32.47
CA LYS A 2 -9.20 -3.37 -32.31
C LYS A 2 -9.10 -2.11 -31.44
N HIS A 3 -10.04 -1.17 -31.63
CA HIS A 3 -10.09 0.07 -30.86
C HIS A 3 -10.27 -0.20 -29.34
N ILE A 4 -11.20 -1.06 -28.99
CA ILE A 4 -11.46 -1.43 -27.59
C ILE A 4 -10.25 -2.18 -27.01
N LYS A 5 -9.64 -3.04 -27.81
CA LYS A 5 -8.46 -3.77 -27.38
C LYS A 5 -7.31 -2.83 -27.05
N LEU A 6 -7.08 -1.82 -27.89
CA LEU A 6 -6.04 -0.83 -27.63
C LEU A 6 -6.34 -0.02 -26.37
N TYR A 7 -7.61 0.32 -26.15
CA TYR A 7 -8.03 1.01 -24.93
C TYR A 7 -7.80 0.14 -23.71
N GLU A 8 -8.16 -1.12 -23.78
CA GLU A 8 -7.95 -2.07 -22.68
C GLU A 8 -6.45 -2.26 -22.39
N GLU A 9 -5.63 -2.37 -23.42
CA GLU A 9 -4.18 -2.46 -23.26
C GLU A 9 -3.63 -1.20 -22.58
N PHE A 10 -4.09 -0.02 -23.01
CA PHE A 10 -3.70 1.23 -22.40
C PHE A 10 -4.15 1.33 -20.95
N VAL A 11 -5.38 0.94 -20.65
CA VAL A 11 -5.90 0.91 -19.28
C VAL A 11 -5.13 -0.08 -18.43
N ASN A 12 -4.80 -1.26 -18.97
CA ASN A 12 -4.02 -2.26 -18.25
C ASN A 12 -2.60 -1.78 -17.95
N GLU A 13 -1.96 -1.11 -18.90
CA GLU A 13 -0.65 -0.52 -18.66
C GLU A 13 -0.71 0.54 -17.57
N ASN A 14 -1.75 1.37 -17.58
CA ASN A 14 -1.96 2.38 -16.54
C ASN A 14 -2.43 1.74 -15.23
N ALA A 15 -3.22 0.67 -15.30
CA ALA A 15 -3.64 -0.07 -14.13
C ALA A 15 -2.48 -0.80 -13.46
N ASN A 16 -1.41 -1.12 -14.20
CA ASN A 16 -0.17 -1.62 -13.63
C ASN A 16 0.62 -0.53 -12.91
N HIS A 17 0.18 0.72 -13.05
CA HIS A 17 0.77 1.86 -12.38
C HIS A 17 -0.30 2.61 -11.62
N ILE A 18 -0.29 2.44 -10.32
CA ILE A 18 -1.18 3.15 -9.41
C ILE A 18 -0.37 4.29 -8.80
N VAL A 19 -0.90 5.50 -8.85
CA VAL A 19 -0.31 6.62 -8.13
C VAL A 19 -0.78 6.55 -6.69
N ALA A 20 0.16 6.48 -5.78
CA ALA A 20 -0.11 6.40 -4.36
C ALA A 20 0.84 7.29 -3.58
N TYR A 21 0.69 7.34 -2.28
CA TYR A 21 1.47 8.21 -1.40
C TYR A 21 1.94 7.41 -0.20
N HIS A 22 3.18 7.64 0.19
CA HIS A 22 3.78 7.00 1.35
C HIS A 22 4.38 8.05 2.26
N THR A 23 4.04 8.00 3.53
CA THR A 23 4.62 8.86 4.55
C THR A 23 5.64 8.07 5.36
N SER A 24 6.84 8.62 5.46
CA SER A 24 7.94 8.02 6.19
C SER A 24 8.42 8.96 7.30
N GLY A 25 8.85 8.38 8.41
CA GLY A 25 9.49 9.13 9.50
C GLY A 25 10.94 9.51 9.19
N THR A 26 11.51 9.00 8.11
CA THR A 26 12.85 9.29 7.66
C THR A 26 12.86 9.61 6.19
N LYS A 27 13.86 10.35 5.74
CA LYS A 27 14.00 10.64 4.31
C LYS A 27 14.50 9.40 3.59
N ILE A 28 13.81 9.05 2.49
CA ILE A 28 14.11 7.84 1.71
C ILE A 28 14.32 8.19 0.23
N SER A 29 15.12 7.40 -0.46
CA SER A 29 15.35 7.51 -1.90
C SER A 29 14.88 6.26 -2.64
N SER A 30 14.68 5.16 -1.92
CA SER A 30 14.18 3.90 -2.45
C SER A 30 13.57 3.09 -1.33
N PHE A 31 12.83 2.04 -1.71
CA PHE A 31 12.20 1.15 -0.73
C PHE A 31 13.04 -0.09 -0.47
N LYS A 32 12.95 -0.59 0.76
CA LYS A 32 13.51 -1.88 1.16
C LYS A 32 12.52 -2.98 0.81
N PRO A 33 12.98 -4.24 0.68
CA PRO A 33 12.09 -5.39 0.41
C PRO A 33 11.34 -5.83 1.68
N ALA A 34 10.51 -4.97 2.21
CA ALA A 34 9.75 -5.19 3.43
C ALA A 34 8.34 -4.62 3.25
N PRO A 35 7.29 -5.27 3.81
CA PRO A 35 5.92 -4.79 3.64
C PRO A 35 5.74 -3.35 4.13
N ILE A 36 5.08 -2.53 3.31
CA ILE A 36 4.70 -1.16 3.66
C ILE A 36 3.25 -0.89 3.27
N TRP A 37 2.68 0.09 3.94
CA TRP A 37 1.41 0.68 3.56
C TRP A 37 1.64 1.95 2.73
N VAL A 38 0.86 2.10 1.66
CA VAL A 38 0.72 3.33 0.90
C VAL A 38 -0.76 3.65 0.77
N THR A 39 -1.11 4.88 0.45
CA THR A 39 -2.51 5.27 0.28
C THR A 39 -2.72 5.97 -1.05
N THR A 40 -3.89 5.80 -1.65
CA THR A 40 -4.26 6.53 -2.85
C THR A 40 -4.81 7.92 -2.55
N ASN A 41 -5.05 8.23 -1.28
CA ASN A 41 -5.59 9.51 -0.84
C ASN A 41 -4.48 10.42 -0.30
N LEU A 42 -4.16 11.47 -1.04
CA LEU A 42 -3.10 12.42 -0.65
C LEU A 42 -3.43 13.14 0.67
N GLU A 43 -4.67 13.50 0.90
CA GLU A 43 -5.07 14.18 2.13
C GLU A 43 -4.89 13.28 3.35
N PHE A 44 -5.18 11.98 3.20
CA PHE A 44 -4.93 10.99 4.24
C PHE A 44 -3.44 10.87 4.55
N ALA A 45 -2.61 10.83 3.52
CA ALA A 45 -1.15 10.77 3.68
C ALA A 45 -0.61 12.02 4.37
N LYS A 46 -1.14 13.18 4.02
CA LYS A 46 -0.75 14.45 4.64
C LYS A 46 -1.15 14.52 6.11
N ALA A 47 -2.36 14.08 6.42
CA ALA A 47 -2.82 14.03 7.81
C ALA A 47 -1.94 13.10 8.65
N TYR A 48 -1.54 11.99 8.09
CA TYR A 48 -0.63 11.05 8.73
C TYR A 48 0.74 11.69 8.98
N GLN A 49 1.25 12.46 8.01
CA GLN A 49 2.50 13.19 8.17
C GLN A 49 2.40 14.24 9.27
N ASP A 50 1.33 15.03 9.28
CA ASP A 50 1.11 16.05 10.30
C ASP A 50 1.06 15.42 11.70
N ASN A 51 0.39 14.29 11.84
CA ASN A 51 0.37 13.56 13.10
C ASN A 51 1.76 13.08 13.52
N THR A 52 2.55 12.60 12.56
CA THR A 52 3.92 12.15 12.82
C THR A 52 4.78 13.30 13.34
N ILE A 53 4.65 14.47 12.74
CA ILE A 53 5.35 15.69 13.17
C ILE A 53 4.88 16.13 14.55
N ASP A 54 3.57 16.11 14.81
CA ASP A 54 2.98 16.46 16.09
C ASP A 54 3.47 15.56 17.23
N GLU A 55 3.80 14.31 16.90
CA GLU A 55 4.40 13.37 17.86
C GLU A 55 5.91 13.59 18.07
N GLY A 56 6.47 14.64 17.48
CA GLY A 56 7.88 14.99 17.63
C GLY A 56 8.82 14.23 16.71
N ARG A 57 8.28 13.55 15.68
CA ARG A 57 9.07 12.85 14.68
C ARG A 57 9.07 13.64 13.37
N ASP A 58 10.06 13.41 12.55
CA ASP A 58 10.06 13.94 11.19
C ASP A 58 9.01 13.22 10.34
N GLY A 59 8.48 13.90 9.34
CA GLY A 59 7.52 13.32 8.42
C GLY A 59 7.80 13.78 7.00
N TYR A 60 7.82 12.82 6.07
CA TYR A 60 8.05 13.07 4.66
C TYR A 60 7.02 12.29 3.85
N THR A 61 6.36 12.95 2.93
CA THR A 61 5.38 12.29 2.04
C THR A 61 5.89 12.27 0.62
N TYR A 62 5.83 11.10 0.01
CA TYR A 62 6.31 10.83 -1.33
C TYR A 62 5.16 10.42 -2.23
N GLU A 63 5.19 10.91 -3.47
CA GLU A 63 4.39 10.35 -4.54
C GLU A 63 5.10 9.11 -5.05
N VAL A 64 4.35 8.01 -5.15
CA VAL A 64 4.88 6.70 -5.46
C VAL A 64 4.10 6.11 -6.64
N ARG A 65 4.80 5.53 -7.57
CA ARG A 65 4.18 4.73 -8.63
C ARG A 65 4.26 3.27 -8.27
N VAL A 66 3.09 2.64 -8.14
CA VAL A 66 2.96 1.24 -7.75
C VAL A 66 2.60 0.40 -8.96
N SER A 67 3.25 -0.74 -9.11
CA SER A 67 2.99 -1.70 -10.19
C SER A 67 2.83 -3.11 -9.62
N GLY A 68 2.31 -4.02 -10.44
CA GLY A 68 2.15 -5.41 -10.08
C GLY A 68 0.69 -5.81 -9.89
N ASN A 69 0.49 -7.02 -9.41
CA ASN A 69 -0.83 -7.60 -9.20
C ASN A 69 -1.33 -7.26 -7.79
N ILE A 70 -2.10 -6.19 -7.68
CA ILE A 70 -2.66 -5.73 -6.41
C ILE A 70 -4.13 -6.17 -6.35
N LEU A 71 -4.45 -7.03 -5.39
CA LEU A 71 -5.80 -7.55 -5.22
C LEU A 71 -6.73 -6.51 -4.59
N THR A 72 -7.99 -6.52 -5.02
CA THR A 72 -9.03 -5.79 -4.29
C THR A 72 -9.18 -6.38 -2.89
N GLN A 73 -9.77 -5.61 -1.98
CA GLN A 73 -10.02 -6.09 -0.63
C GLN A 73 -10.83 -7.39 -0.61
N ASP A 74 -11.87 -7.49 -1.44
CA ASP A 74 -12.71 -8.69 -1.51
C ASP A 74 -11.92 -9.91 -1.98
N LYS A 75 -11.11 -9.75 -3.02
CA LYS A 75 -10.27 -10.85 -3.52
C LYS A 75 -9.19 -11.23 -2.53
N ALA A 76 -8.62 -10.27 -1.83
CA ALA A 76 -7.63 -10.55 -0.79
C ALA A 76 -8.25 -11.32 0.37
N SER A 77 -9.46 -10.94 0.78
CA SER A 77 -10.20 -11.66 1.82
C SER A 77 -10.52 -13.10 1.41
N GLU A 78 -10.95 -13.31 0.17
CA GLU A 78 -11.21 -14.64 -0.38
C GLU A 78 -9.94 -15.50 -0.40
N LEU A 79 -8.82 -14.92 -0.82
CA LEU A 79 -7.54 -15.62 -0.83
C LEU A 79 -7.10 -15.97 0.58
N ALA A 80 -7.23 -15.07 1.53
CA ALA A 80 -6.92 -15.32 2.93
C ALA A 80 -7.74 -16.48 3.48
N GLU A 81 -9.04 -16.51 3.20
CA GLU A 81 -9.91 -17.61 3.59
C GLU A 81 -9.43 -18.94 3.03
N THR A 82 -9.06 -18.96 1.74
CA THR A 82 -8.50 -20.15 1.09
C THR A 82 -7.22 -20.63 1.77
N LEU A 83 -6.42 -19.70 2.29
CA LEU A 83 -5.17 -20.00 2.99
C LEU A 83 -5.37 -20.30 4.49
N GLY A 84 -6.62 -20.26 4.98
CA GLY A 84 -6.91 -20.48 6.38
C GLY A 84 -6.51 -19.32 7.29
N ILE A 85 -6.49 -18.11 6.75
CA ILE A 85 -6.06 -16.89 7.45
C ILE A 85 -7.28 -15.98 7.64
N ASP A 86 -7.44 -15.44 8.85
CA ASP A 86 -8.43 -14.39 9.11
C ASP A 86 -7.88 -13.06 8.58
N PHE A 87 -8.55 -12.50 7.58
CA PHE A 87 -8.07 -11.30 6.90
C PHE A 87 -8.03 -10.07 7.79
N GLU A 88 -9.05 -9.88 8.63
CA GLU A 88 -9.09 -8.71 9.53
C GLU A 88 -8.00 -8.78 10.60
N ASP A 89 -7.75 -9.96 11.14
CA ASP A 89 -6.64 -10.17 12.08
C ASP A 89 -5.30 -9.91 11.40
N LEU A 90 -5.15 -10.36 10.16
CA LEU A 90 -3.94 -10.12 9.37
C LEU A 90 -3.69 -8.62 9.20
N VAL A 91 -4.71 -7.88 8.79
CA VAL A 91 -4.60 -6.42 8.59
C VAL A 91 -4.27 -5.72 9.90
N ALA A 92 -4.91 -6.12 11.00
CA ALA A 92 -4.65 -5.54 12.32
C ALA A 92 -3.20 -5.76 12.74
N GLU A 93 -2.66 -6.95 12.54
CA GLU A 93 -1.27 -7.25 12.88
C GLU A 93 -0.29 -6.50 11.98
N LEU A 94 -0.57 -6.41 10.68
CA LEU A 94 0.27 -5.67 9.74
C LEU A 94 0.30 -4.18 10.04
N THR A 95 -0.79 -3.63 10.56
CA THR A 95 -0.89 -2.21 10.90
C THR A 95 -0.20 -1.89 12.21
N GLY A 96 -0.36 -2.74 13.22
CA GLY A 96 0.10 -2.47 14.57
C GLY A 96 1.50 -2.99 14.91
N ASN A 97 2.09 -3.82 14.06
CA ASN A 97 3.36 -4.47 14.36
C ASN A 97 4.55 -3.71 13.76
N PRO A 98 5.44 -3.13 14.57
CA PRO A 98 6.62 -2.42 14.07
C PRO A 98 7.74 -3.35 13.60
N ASP A 99 7.68 -4.64 13.92
CA ASP A 99 8.74 -5.59 13.58
C ASP A 99 8.65 -6.01 12.12
N VAL A 100 9.65 -5.61 11.33
CA VAL A 100 9.74 -5.92 9.90
C VAL A 100 9.75 -7.42 9.64
N LYS A 101 10.45 -8.19 10.46
CA LYS A 101 10.53 -9.65 10.30
C LYS A 101 9.17 -10.31 10.49
N GLU A 102 8.41 -9.86 11.48
CA GLU A 102 7.06 -10.38 11.75
C GLU A 102 6.11 -10.01 10.62
N ARG A 103 6.15 -8.76 10.12
CA ARG A 103 5.32 -8.37 8.98
C ARG A 103 5.65 -9.19 7.73
N THR A 104 6.93 -9.44 7.49
CA THR A 104 7.37 -10.27 6.36
C THR A 104 6.83 -11.70 6.48
N LYS A 105 6.84 -12.27 7.67
CA LYS A 105 6.25 -13.58 7.93
C LYS A 105 4.75 -13.62 7.66
N LEU A 106 4.04 -12.58 8.08
CA LEU A 106 2.58 -12.51 7.94
C LEU A 106 2.13 -12.53 6.48
N VAL A 107 2.89 -11.91 5.58
CA VAL A 107 2.55 -11.85 4.16
C VAL A 107 3.09 -13.03 3.35
N LYS A 108 3.94 -13.85 3.92
CA LYS A 108 4.59 -14.97 3.23
C LYS A 108 3.62 -15.91 2.50
N PRO A 109 2.46 -16.28 3.08
CA PRO A 109 1.51 -17.14 2.36
C PRO A 109 0.95 -16.55 1.08
N PHE A 110 1.01 -15.22 0.93
CA PHE A 110 0.52 -14.51 -0.26
C PHE A 110 1.57 -14.35 -1.34
N ILE A 111 2.85 -14.53 -1.00
CA ILE A 111 3.96 -14.36 -1.95
C ILE A 111 3.81 -15.36 -3.09
N GLY A 112 3.98 -14.87 -4.32
CA GLY A 112 3.80 -15.68 -5.53
C GLY A 112 2.36 -15.75 -6.03
N LYS A 113 1.39 -15.29 -5.22
CA LYS A 113 -0.04 -15.26 -5.60
C LYS A 113 -0.48 -13.85 -5.99
N CYS A 114 0.12 -12.85 -5.37
CA CYS A 114 -0.11 -11.44 -5.68
C CYS A 114 1.06 -10.62 -5.14
N ASP A 115 1.04 -9.30 -5.40
CA ASP A 115 2.09 -8.39 -4.96
C ASP A 115 1.65 -7.50 -3.80
N GLY A 116 0.38 -7.50 -3.49
CA GLY A 116 -0.20 -6.72 -2.43
C GLY A 116 -1.73 -6.72 -2.51
N PHE A 117 -2.35 -5.92 -1.66
CA PHE A 117 -3.81 -5.81 -1.67
C PHE A 117 -4.28 -4.45 -1.17
N PHE A 118 -5.50 -4.08 -1.57
CA PHE A 118 -6.18 -2.90 -1.07
C PHE A 118 -6.91 -3.20 0.23
N HIS A 119 -6.99 -2.18 1.08
CA HIS A 119 -7.80 -2.21 2.29
C HIS A 119 -8.41 -0.82 2.50
N TRP A 120 -9.71 -0.77 2.73
CA TRP A 120 -10.39 0.49 3.02
C TRP A 120 -10.08 0.91 4.45
N ASP A 121 -9.53 2.11 4.59
CA ASP A 121 -9.20 2.69 5.88
C ASP A 121 -10.19 3.78 6.27
N TYR A 122 -10.63 3.72 7.50
CA TYR A 122 -11.42 4.75 8.13
C TYR A 122 -10.66 5.27 9.34
N ASP A 123 -10.48 6.58 9.42
CA ASP A 123 -9.83 7.18 10.57
C ASP A 123 -10.88 7.85 11.48
N PRO A 124 -11.06 7.33 12.70
CA PRO A 124 -12.05 7.90 13.64
C PRO A 124 -11.69 9.32 14.12
N ARG A 125 -10.46 9.78 13.84
CA ARG A 125 -10.02 11.14 14.14
C ARG A 125 -10.39 12.15 13.06
N ASP A 126 -11.21 11.73 12.10
CA ASP A 126 -11.73 12.55 11.01
C ASP A 126 -10.66 13.08 10.04
N TRP A 127 -9.63 12.30 9.82
CA TRP A 127 -8.61 12.59 8.79
C TRP A 127 -9.11 12.30 7.38
N GLY A 128 -10.33 11.80 7.28
CA GLY A 128 -10.92 11.34 6.04
C GLY A 128 -10.80 9.83 5.87
N ASP A 129 -11.55 9.33 4.90
CA ASP A 129 -11.50 7.94 4.52
C ASP A 129 -10.52 7.78 3.37
N GLY A 130 -9.86 6.65 3.30
CA GLY A 130 -8.94 6.40 2.22
C GLY A 130 -8.77 4.93 1.94
N GLU A 131 -8.36 4.63 0.73
CA GLU A 131 -7.98 3.30 0.35
C GLU A 131 -6.47 3.16 0.52
N SER A 132 -6.07 2.19 1.32
CA SER A 132 -4.67 1.87 1.54
C SER A 132 -4.29 0.63 0.76
N LEU A 133 -3.03 0.55 0.36
CA LEU A 133 -2.45 -0.63 -0.25
C LEU A 133 -1.35 -1.16 0.65
N LEU A 134 -1.39 -2.46 0.91
CA LEU A 134 -0.24 -3.14 1.46
C LEU A 134 0.58 -3.71 0.30
N LEU A 135 1.85 -3.33 0.23
CA LEU A 135 2.80 -3.88 -0.74
C LEU A 135 3.73 -4.83 0.00
N PHE A 136 3.85 -6.06 -0.49
CA PHE A 136 4.70 -7.06 0.16
C PHE A 136 6.18 -6.77 -0.07
N ASN A 137 6.52 -6.30 -1.27
CA ASN A 137 7.89 -5.98 -1.64
C ASN A 137 7.94 -4.68 -2.44
N PRO A 138 7.91 -3.53 -1.75
CA PRO A 138 7.92 -2.23 -2.44
C PRO A 138 9.22 -1.97 -3.20
N ALA A 139 10.33 -2.60 -2.84
CA ALA A 139 11.57 -2.50 -3.60
C ALA A 139 11.38 -2.94 -5.05
N LYS A 140 10.50 -3.92 -5.28
CA LYS A 140 10.17 -4.42 -6.61
C LYS A 140 9.01 -3.68 -7.25
N ASN A 141 7.98 -3.34 -6.47
CA ASN A 141 6.67 -2.92 -6.99
C ASN A 141 6.40 -1.42 -6.85
N ALA A 142 7.31 -0.65 -6.27
CA ALA A 142 7.10 0.77 -6.04
C ALA A 142 8.32 1.59 -6.44
N ASN A 143 8.06 2.74 -7.06
CA ASN A 143 9.10 3.71 -7.39
C ASN A 143 8.72 5.07 -6.83
N ILE A 144 9.65 5.71 -6.17
CA ILE A 144 9.47 7.07 -5.67
C ILE A 144 9.57 8.02 -6.86
N ILE A 145 8.51 8.81 -7.09
CA ILE A 145 8.47 9.79 -8.16
C ILE A 145 9.04 11.11 -7.67
N LYS A 146 8.56 11.58 -6.52
CA LYS A 146 9.03 12.83 -5.91
C LYS A 146 8.60 12.90 -4.46
N GLN A 147 9.30 13.73 -3.70
CA GLN A 147 8.85 14.13 -2.36
C GLN A 147 7.85 15.28 -2.53
N ILE A 148 6.68 15.16 -1.92
CA ILE A 148 5.62 16.18 -2.01
C ILE A 148 5.70 17.15 -0.83
N TYR A 149 5.91 16.62 0.36
CA TYR A 149 5.98 17.41 1.59
C TYR A 149 7.25 17.14 2.37
#